data_f7d566ccbbbeb2b3a07438aa3f060911
#
_entry.id   f7d566ccbbbeb2b3a07438aa3f060911
#
_cell.length_a   1.000
_cell.length_b   1.000
_cell.length_c   1.000
_cell.angle_alpha   90.00
_cell.angle_beta   90.00
_cell.angle_gamma   90.00
#
_symmetry.space_group_name_H-M   'P 1'
#
loop_
_entity.id
_entity.type
_entity.pdbx_description
1 polymer ?
#
loop_
_entity_poly.entity_id
_entity_poly.type
_entity_poly.pdbx_seq_one_letter_code
_entity_poly.pdbx_strand_id
1 'polypeptide(L)'
;VLINLKLVFFIFFLIVFFSLEFFFSQRNTEKKFTRLFFHSCFAIFNTIIMRIPTIFLLLPILLITNDNNYGLLNIMEFNFLIKAILAFILLDFAFYWFHRLNHMNNFLWRFHKVHHLDTQMDVTTSLRFHIGELIISSIYKSILIIFLGVPMSVFIFYEIILSLSAQFHHADLKLPESIDRQISKIIVTPKYHTNHHTVAIESRNANFASILTIWDYLFFSLKAADNGERRYLGVKERDKQFGFII
;
A
#
# COMPACT_ATOMS: atom_id res chain seq x y z
N VAL A 1 -13.31 -16.51 -10.25
CA VAL A 1 -14.18 -15.97 -9.19
C VAL A 1 -13.38 -15.05 -8.26
N LEU A 2 -12.31 -15.50 -7.61
CA LEU A 2 -11.55 -14.72 -6.59
C LEU A 2 -10.91 -13.42 -7.12
N ILE A 3 -10.42 -13.41 -8.36
CA ILE A 3 -9.84 -12.20 -8.98
C ILE A 3 -10.92 -11.14 -9.22
N ASN A 4 -12.10 -11.56 -9.64
CA ASN A 4 -13.25 -10.65 -9.81
C ASN A 4 -13.69 -10.09 -8.45
N LEU A 5 -13.62 -10.88 -7.38
CA LEU A 5 -13.95 -10.44 -6.03
C LEU A 5 -13.03 -9.30 -5.57
N LYS A 6 -11.70 -9.40 -5.82
CA LYS A 6 -10.74 -8.32 -5.52
C LYS A 6 -11.14 -7.02 -6.22
N LEU A 7 -11.47 -7.07 -7.49
CA LEU A 7 -11.87 -5.88 -8.26
C LEU A 7 -13.18 -5.27 -7.73
N VAL A 8 -14.17 -6.11 -7.40
CA VAL A 8 -15.45 -5.66 -6.83
C VAL A 8 -15.23 -4.94 -5.50
N PHE A 9 -14.48 -5.53 -4.57
CA PHE A 9 -14.16 -4.88 -3.30
C PHE A 9 -13.37 -3.58 -3.51
N PHE A 10 -12.38 -3.59 -4.41
CA PHE A 10 -11.60 -2.40 -4.72
C PHE A 10 -12.48 -1.23 -5.18
N ILE A 11 -13.35 -1.46 -6.16
CA ILE A 11 -14.25 -0.41 -6.70
C ILE A 11 -15.28 0.02 -5.64
N PHE A 12 -15.86 -0.94 -4.92
CA PHE A 12 -16.84 -0.64 -3.88
C PHE A 12 -16.26 0.28 -2.81
N PHE A 13 -15.12 -0.05 -2.23
CA PHE A 13 -14.51 0.76 -1.18
C PHE A 13 -13.94 2.08 -1.71
N LEU A 14 -13.46 2.13 -2.95
CA LEU A 14 -13.07 3.39 -3.58
C LEU A 14 -14.26 4.35 -3.64
N ILE A 15 -15.43 3.87 -4.06
CA ILE A 15 -16.65 4.67 -4.10
C ILE A 15 -17.07 5.09 -2.68
N VAL A 16 -17.04 4.16 -1.73
CA VAL A 16 -17.39 4.45 -0.33
C VAL A 16 -16.49 5.55 0.25
N PHE A 17 -15.18 5.38 0.20
CA PHE A 17 -14.25 6.36 0.77
C PHE A 17 -14.30 7.69 0.02
N PHE A 18 -14.37 7.67 -1.31
CA PHE A 18 -14.55 8.90 -2.09
C PHE A 18 -15.82 9.66 -1.71
N SER A 19 -16.92 8.95 -1.47
CA SER A 19 -18.17 9.55 -1.04
C SER A 19 -18.07 10.10 0.39
N LEU A 20 -17.46 9.35 1.31
CA LEU A 20 -17.28 9.79 2.71
C LEU A 20 -16.43 11.06 2.82
N GLU A 21 -15.46 11.25 1.91
CA GLU A 21 -14.66 12.46 1.88
C GLU A 21 -15.44 13.77 1.63
N PHE A 22 -16.62 13.72 1.02
CA PHE A 22 -17.46 14.91 0.87
C PHE A 22 -18.08 15.37 2.21
N PHE A 23 -18.25 14.44 3.16
CA PHE A 23 -18.87 14.74 4.43
C PHE A 23 -17.87 14.89 5.58
N PHE A 24 -16.76 14.17 5.51
CA PHE A 24 -15.80 14.02 6.61
C PHE A 24 -14.36 14.41 6.21
N SER A 25 -14.18 15.27 5.22
CA SER A 25 -12.86 15.72 4.77
C SER A 25 -12.08 16.42 5.88
N GLN A 26 -10.81 16.11 6.00
CA GLN A 26 -9.86 16.76 6.89
C GLN A 26 -9.18 17.97 6.22
N ARG A 27 -8.91 17.89 4.93
CA ARG A 27 -8.08 18.85 4.18
C ARG A 27 -8.85 19.65 3.14
N ASN A 28 -10.09 19.28 2.85
CA ASN A 28 -10.91 19.87 1.79
C ASN A 28 -10.19 19.83 0.43
N THR A 29 -9.74 18.65 0.04
CA THR A 29 -9.05 18.40 -1.23
C THR A 29 -9.84 18.96 -2.41
N GLU A 30 -9.19 19.81 -3.21
CA GLU A 30 -9.80 20.47 -4.37
C GLU A 30 -9.85 19.54 -5.59
N LYS A 31 -10.74 19.87 -6.54
CA LYS A 31 -10.85 19.21 -7.85
C LYS A 31 -10.94 17.68 -7.78
N LYS A 32 -11.65 17.15 -6.79
CA LYS A 32 -11.76 15.69 -6.54
C LYS A 32 -12.09 14.86 -7.78
N PHE A 33 -13.04 15.31 -8.62
CA PHE A 33 -13.39 14.57 -9.85
C PHE A 33 -12.27 14.60 -10.90
N THR A 34 -11.56 15.71 -11.06
CA THR A 34 -10.41 15.79 -11.98
C THR A 34 -9.29 14.87 -11.50
N ARG A 35 -9.05 14.82 -10.21
CA ARG A 35 -8.08 13.91 -9.57
C ARG A 35 -8.48 12.44 -9.76
N LEU A 36 -9.75 12.12 -9.49
CA LEU A 36 -10.29 10.78 -9.72
C LEU A 36 -10.09 10.34 -11.17
N PHE A 37 -10.43 11.20 -12.14
CA PHE A 37 -10.21 10.90 -13.55
C PHE A 37 -8.73 10.66 -13.87
N PHE A 38 -7.85 11.57 -13.49
CA PHE A 38 -6.41 11.47 -13.76
C PHE A 38 -5.79 10.22 -13.10
N HIS A 39 -6.05 9.97 -11.82
CA HIS A 39 -5.51 8.81 -11.12
C HIS A 39 -6.12 7.49 -11.60
N SER A 40 -7.39 7.51 -12.04
CA SER A 40 -8.02 6.34 -12.67
C SER A 40 -7.36 5.99 -14.01
N CYS A 41 -6.92 6.96 -14.80
CA CYS A 41 -6.15 6.70 -16.01
C CYS A 41 -4.82 5.97 -15.69
N PHE A 42 -4.12 6.38 -14.62
CA PHE A 42 -2.94 5.66 -14.11
C PHE A 42 -3.29 4.21 -13.73
N ALA A 43 -4.35 4.04 -12.94
CA ALA A 43 -4.77 2.71 -12.47
C ALA A 43 -5.17 1.79 -13.63
N ILE A 44 -5.89 2.30 -14.62
CA ILE A 44 -6.30 1.54 -15.81
C ILE A 44 -5.06 1.14 -16.62
N PHE A 45 -4.18 2.09 -16.93
CA PHE A 45 -2.93 1.83 -17.63
C PHE A 45 -2.10 0.76 -16.92
N ASN A 46 -1.86 0.94 -15.62
CA ASN A 46 -1.14 -0.02 -14.80
C ASN A 46 -1.82 -1.40 -14.79
N THR A 47 -3.14 -1.45 -14.66
CA THR A 47 -3.89 -2.72 -14.65
C THR A 47 -3.73 -3.48 -15.95
N ILE A 48 -3.73 -2.79 -17.10
CA ILE A 48 -3.55 -3.42 -18.41
C ILE A 48 -2.13 -4.00 -18.52
N ILE A 49 -1.10 -3.23 -18.17
CA ILE A 49 0.30 -3.69 -18.28
C ILE A 49 0.61 -4.79 -17.27
N MET A 50 0.10 -4.66 -16.04
CA MET A 50 0.33 -5.65 -14.98
C MET A 50 -0.34 -7.01 -15.23
N ARG A 51 -1.23 -7.13 -16.24
CA ARG A 51 -1.71 -8.45 -16.69
C ARG A 51 -0.57 -9.36 -17.13
N ILE A 52 0.48 -8.81 -17.75
CA ILE A 52 1.62 -9.59 -18.23
C ILE A 52 2.35 -10.26 -17.07
N PRO A 53 2.95 -9.52 -16.08
CA PRO A 53 3.61 -10.17 -14.96
C PRO A 53 2.63 -10.99 -14.08
N THR A 54 1.35 -10.65 -14.03
CA THR A 54 0.38 -11.46 -13.30
C THR A 54 0.18 -12.83 -13.95
N ILE A 55 0.03 -12.91 -15.26
CA ILE A 55 -0.23 -14.16 -15.99
C ILE A 55 1.05 -15.00 -16.12
N PHE A 56 2.18 -14.38 -16.42
CA PHE A 56 3.42 -15.10 -16.75
C PHE A 56 4.37 -15.31 -15.56
N LEU A 57 4.17 -14.64 -14.46
CA LEU A 57 5.02 -14.77 -13.27
C LEU A 57 4.21 -15.14 -12.03
N LEU A 58 3.33 -14.25 -11.57
CA LEU A 58 2.67 -14.39 -10.27
C LEU A 58 1.73 -15.60 -10.19
N LEU A 59 0.86 -15.75 -11.19
CA LEU A 59 -0.10 -16.86 -11.22
C LEU A 59 0.57 -18.24 -11.35
N PRO A 60 1.52 -18.47 -12.27
CA PRO A 60 2.25 -19.73 -12.32
C PRO A 60 2.96 -20.07 -11.02
N ILE A 61 3.60 -19.10 -10.37
CA ILE A 61 4.28 -19.30 -9.08
C ILE A 61 3.28 -19.68 -7.98
N LEU A 62 2.13 -19.01 -7.92
CA LEU A 62 1.06 -19.39 -6.99
C LEU A 62 0.58 -20.83 -7.21
N LEU A 63 0.33 -21.22 -8.46
CA LEU A 63 -0.12 -22.56 -8.80
C LEU A 63 0.94 -23.61 -8.44
N ILE A 64 2.18 -23.43 -8.89
CA ILE A 64 3.30 -24.35 -8.61
C ILE A 64 3.52 -24.49 -7.10
N THR A 65 3.46 -23.38 -6.35
CA THR A 65 3.65 -23.40 -4.89
C THR A 65 2.56 -24.20 -4.19
N ASN A 66 1.29 -24.03 -4.61
CA ASN A 66 0.16 -24.72 -3.99
C ASN A 66 0.10 -26.20 -4.41
N ASP A 67 0.34 -26.52 -5.68
CA ASP A 67 0.25 -27.90 -6.19
C ASP A 67 1.36 -28.79 -5.63
N ASN A 68 2.56 -28.23 -5.39
CA ASN A 68 3.73 -28.98 -4.88
C ASN A 68 3.97 -28.79 -3.38
N ASN A 69 3.14 -28.02 -2.68
CA ASN A 69 3.33 -27.69 -1.27
C ASN A 69 4.72 -27.10 -0.95
N TYR A 70 5.26 -26.27 -1.83
CA TYR A 70 6.55 -25.62 -1.60
C TYR A 70 6.47 -24.53 -0.53
N GLY A 71 7.60 -24.29 0.12
CA GLY A 71 7.84 -23.16 1.01
C GLY A 71 7.74 -23.50 2.51
N LEU A 72 8.29 -22.57 3.29
CA LEU A 72 8.54 -22.74 4.72
C LEU A 72 7.31 -23.18 5.52
N LEU A 73 6.15 -22.56 5.30
CA LEU A 73 4.92 -22.84 6.03
C LEU A 73 4.33 -24.22 5.70
N ASN A 74 4.71 -24.82 4.57
CA ASN A 74 4.23 -26.15 4.18
C ASN A 74 5.10 -27.27 4.76
N ILE A 75 6.39 -27.00 5.04
CA ILE A 75 7.27 -27.95 5.75
C ILE A 75 6.84 -28.11 7.21
N MET A 76 6.23 -27.09 7.82
CA MET A 76 5.93 -27.03 9.26
C MET A 76 4.57 -27.63 9.61
N GLU A 77 3.99 -28.53 8.88
CA GLU A 77 2.76 -29.30 9.18
C GLU A 77 1.66 -28.60 10.01
N PHE A 78 1.61 -27.26 9.96
CA PHE A 78 0.57 -26.49 10.64
C PHE A 78 -0.80 -26.72 10.00
N ASN A 79 -1.88 -26.61 10.80
CA ASN A 79 -3.22 -26.55 10.24
C ASN A 79 -3.40 -25.26 9.41
N PHE A 80 -4.42 -25.26 8.54
CA PHE A 80 -4.67 -24.14 7.60
C PHE A 80 -4.82 -22.79 8.29
N LEU A 81 -5.48 -22.72 9.45
CA LEU A 81 -5.70 -21.46 10.17
C LEU A 81 -4.39 -20.86 10.64
N ILE A 82 -3.51 -21.66 11.23
CA ILE A 82 -2.18 -21.20 11.67
C ILE A 82 -1.35 -20.75 10.46
N LYS A 83 -1.32 -21.54 9.37
CA LYS A 83 -0.66 -21.15 8.12
C LYS A 83 -1.17 -19.81 7.58
N ALA A 84 -2.50 -19.62 7.59
CA ALA A 84 -3.11 -18.39 7.09
C ALA A 84 -2.72 -17.16 7.92
N ILE A 85 -2.74 -17.28 9.25
CA ILE A 85 -2.35 -16.19 10.16
C ILE A 85 -0.86 -15.87 9.98
N LEU A 86 0.02 -16.89 9.98
CA LEU A 86 1.44 -16.68 9.81
C LEU A 86 1.78 -16.09 8.44
N ALA A 87 1.16 -16.61 7.37
CA ALA A 87 1.35 -16.07 6.02
C ALA A 87 0.92 -14.61 5.93
N PHE A 88 -0.22 -14.24 6.51
CA PHE A 88 -0.70 -12.85 6.55
C PHE A 88 0.31 -11.93 7.27
N ILE A 89 0.74 -12.31 8.47
CA ILE A 89 1.68 -11.54 9.29
C ILE A 89 3.04 -11.40 8.56
N LEU A 90 3.56 -12.49 7.99
CA LEU A 90 4.84 -12.48 7.28
C LEU A 90 4.78 -11.66 5.97
N LEU A 91 3.66 -11.69 5.26
CA LEU A 91 3.45 -10.84 4.09
C LEU A 91 3.42 -9.36 4.49
N ASP A 92 2.67 -8.99 5.54
CA ASP A 92 2.58 -7.60 6.00
C ASP A 92 3.95 -7.10 6.51
N PHE A 93 4.68 -7.93 7.24
CA PHE A 93 6.07 -7.68 7.63
C PHE A 93 6.99 -7.43 6.42
N ALA A 94 6.91 -8.29 5.42
CA ALA A 94 7.71 -8.16 4.21
C ALA A 94 7.37 -6.90 3.42
N PHE A 95 6.08 -6.53 3.37
CA PHE A 95 5.62 -5.29 2.73
C PHE A 95 6.03 -4.03 3.49
N TYR A 96 6.06 -4.06 4.81
CA TYR A 96 6.69 -2.99 5.60
C TYR A 96 8.14 -2.75 5.17
N TRP A 97 8.95 -3.81 5.03
CA TRP A 97 10.33 -3.69 4.57
C TRP A 97 10.43 -3.25 3.11
N PHE A 98 9.56 -3.73 2.23
CA PHE A 98 9.51 -3.28 0.85
C PHE A 98 9.24 -1.78 0.76
N HIS A 99 8.26 -1.27 1.50
CA HIS A 99 7.94 0.14 1.57
C HIS A 99 9.10 0.96 2.14
N ARG A 100 9.70 0.51 3.23
CA ARG A 100 10.88 1.15 3.83
C ARG A 100 12.06 1.19 2.85
N LEU A 101 12.32 0.11 2.12
CA LEU A 101 13.37 0.05 1.10
C LEU A 101 13.10 1.00 -0.06
N ASN A 102 11.85 1.19 -0.46
CA ASN A 102 11.48 2.16 -1.48
C ASN A 102 11.88 3.60 -1.09
N HIS A 103 11.92 3.91 0.19
CA HIS A 103 12.39 5.21 0.70
C HIS A 103 13.90 5.29 0.91
N MET A 104 14.54 4.19 1.28
CA MET A 104 15.97 4.16 1.63
C MET A 104 16.88 3.93 0.42
N ASN A 105 16.37 3.33 -0.65
CA ASN A 105 17.14 3.01 -1.85
C ASN A 105 16.82 4.00 -2.98
N ASN A 106 17.82 4.73 -3.47
CA ASN A 106 17.64 5.76 -4.51
C ASN A 106 17.05 5.22 -5.83
N PHE A 107 17.34 3.95 -6.19
CA PHE A 107 16.78 3.34 -7.39
C PHE A 107 15.28 3.06 -7.21
N LEU A 108 14.87 2.50 -6.08
CA LEU A 108 13.46 2.21 -5.79
C LEU A 108 12.67 3.50 -5.57
N TRP A 109 13.27 4.49 -4.91
CA TRP A 109 12.65 5.81 -4.69
C TRP A 109 12.26 6.50 -5.99
N ARG A 110 12.98 6.30 -7.09
CA ARG A 110 12.61 6.88 -8.40
C ARG A 110 11.18 6.53 -8.83
N PHE A 111 10.75 5.31 -8.53
CA PHE A 111 9.41 4.82 -8.85
C PHE A 111 8.42 5.24 -7.77
N HIS A 112 8.72 4.99 -6.51
CA HIS A 112 7.85 5.27 -5.38
C HIS A 112 7.59 6.78 -5.18
N LYS A 113 8.54 7.61 -5.54
CA LYS A 113 8.39 9.08 -5.52
C LYS A 113 7.18 9.56 -6.31
N VAL A 114 6.77 8.89 -7.39
CA VAL A 114 5.59 9.26 -8.18
C VAL A 114 4.32 9.26 -7.33
N HIS A 115 4.23 8.30 -6.40
CA HIS A 115 3.17 8.23 -5.41
C HIS A 115 3.23 9.42 -4.44
N HIS A 116 4.41 9.77 -3.95
CA HIS A 116 4.64 10.90 -3.03
C HIS A 116 4.58 12.29 -3.68
N LEU A 117 4.57 12.40 -5.01
CA LEU A 117 4.43 13.70 -5.68
C LEU A 117 3.04 14.33 -5.55
N ASP A 118 2.08 13.61 -5.00
CA ASP A 118 0.75 14.14 -4.76
C ASP A 118 0.78 15.19 -3.64
N THR A 119 0.37 16.41 -3.97
CA THR A 119 0.33 17.53 -3.01
C THR A 119 -1.02 17.68 -2.31
N GLN A 120 -2.00 16.92 -2.75
CA GLN A 120 -3.35 16.89 -2.20
C GLN A 120 -3.79 15.43 -2.03
N MET A 121 -3.49 14.84 -0.88
CA MET A 121 -3.78 13.44 -0.62
C MET A 121 -5.29 13.22 -0.39
N ASP A 122 -5.87 12.30 -1.14
CA ASP A 122 -7.23 11.77 -0.98
C ASP A 122 -7.24 10.27 -1.36
N VAL A 123 -8.40 9.60 -1.28
CA VAL A 123 -8.49 8.18 -1.60
C VAL A 123 -7.93 7.83 -2.98
N THR A 124 -8.01 8.76 -3.95
CA THR A 124 -7.51 8.52 -5.31
C THR A 124 -5.98 8.48 -5.38
N THR A 125 -5.28 9.00 -4.37
CA THR A 125 -3.82 8.88 -4.25
C THR A 125 -3.38 7.40 -4.17
N SER A 126 -4.23 6.53 -3.62
CA SER A 126 -4.02 5.07 -3.61
C SER A 126 -3.99 4.41 -5.01
N LEU A 127 -4.36 5.14 -6.06
CA LEU A 127 -4.30 4.69 -7.46
C LEU A 127 -3.00 5.12 -8.17
N ARG A 128 -2.25 6.03 -7.56
CA ARG A 128 -1.11 6.71 -8.18
C ARG A 128 0.19 5.98 -7.92
N PHE A 129 0.50 4.98 -8.75
CA PHE A 129 1.75 4.23 -8.68
C PHE A 129 2.47 4.25 -10.02
N HIS A 130 3.80 4.30 -10.00
CA HIS A 130 4.62 4.09 -11.18
C HIS A 130 4.65 2.62 -11.55
N ILE A 131 4.53 2.30 -12.85
CA ILE A 131 4.51 0.91 -13.34
C ILE A 131 5.76 0.11 -12.91
N GLY A 132 6.93 0.76 -12.85
CA GLY A 132 8.17 0.14 -12.40
C GLY A 132 8.09 -0.37 -10.96
N GLU A 133 7.45 0.37 -10.04
CA GLU A 133 7.22 -0.08 -8.67
C GLU A 133 6.33 -1.32 -8.63
N LEU A 134 5.26 -1.32 -9.42
CA LEU A 134 4.33 -2.45 -9.47
C LEU A 134 4.99 -3.73 -10.03
N ILE A 135 5.85 -3.59 -11.03
CA ILE A 135 6.62 -4.72 -11.58
C ILE A 135 7.58 -5.27 -10.53
N ILE A 136 8.36 -4.40 -9.86
CA ILE A 136 9.29 -4.81 -8.80
C ILE A 136 8.52 -5.47 -7.64
N SER A 137 7.39 -4.88 -7.25
CA SER A 137 6.51 -5.44 -6.23
C SER A 137 5.97 -6.83 -6.64
N SER A 138 5.63 -7.03 -7.92
CA SER A 138 5.17 -8.33 -8.42
C SER A 138 6.25 -9.40 -8.34
N ILE A 139 7.50 -9.06 -8.68
CA ILE A 139 8.66 -9.95 -8.54
C ILE A 139 8.90 -10.28 -7.06
N TYR A 140 8.90 -9.26 -6.20
CA TYR A 140 9.07 -9.43 -4.75
C TYR A 140 8.00 -10.34 -4.15
N LYS A 141 6.72 -10.12 -4.49
CA LYS A 141 5.60 -11.00 -4.09
C LYS A 141 5.80 -12.43 -4.54
N SER A 142 6.24 -12.64 -5.77
CA SER A 142 6.47 -13.97 -6.32
C SER A 142 7.55 -14.74 -5.53
N ILE A 143 8.63 -14.06 -5.15
CA ILE A 143 9.68 -14.63 -4.29
C ILE A 143 9.12 -14.99 -2.91
N LEU A 144 8.33 -14.11 -2.31
CA LEU A 144 7.71 -14.38 -1.00
C LEU A 144 6.75 -15.57 -1.04
N ILE A 145 5.93 -15.67 -2.08
CA ILE A 145 4.96 -16.75 -2.23
C ILE A 145 5.64 -18.11 -2.23
N ILE A 146 6.66 -18.30 -3.06
CA ILE A 146 7.37 -19.57 -3.16
C ILE A 146 8.21 -19.86 -1.91
N PHE A 147 8.90 -18.84 -1.37
CA PHE A 147 9.73 -18.99 -0.18
C PHE A 147 8.92 -19.33 1.06
N LEU A 148 7.81 -18.62 1.29
CA LEU A 148 6.96 -18.86 2.45
C LEU A 148 5.98 -20.02 2.25
N GLY A 149 5.61 -20.37 1.04
CA GLY A 149 4.56 -21.36 0.79
C GLY A 149 3.16 -20.79 1.05
N VAL A 150 2.91 -19.57 0.57
CA VAL A 150 1.65 -18.87 0.86
C VAL A 150 0.48 -19.52 0.12
N PRO A 151 -0.59 -19.96 0.81
CA PRO A 151 -1.77 -20.49 0.15
C PRO A 151 -2.42 -19.41 -0.75
N MET A 152 -2.87 -19.81 -1.95
CA MET A 152 -3.46 -18.89 -2.92
C MET A 152 -4.62 -18.07 -2.34
N SER A 153 -5.51 -18.70 -1.58
CA SER A 153 -6.64 -18.01 -0.94
C SER A 153 -6.19 -16.96 0.07
N VAL A 154 -5.15 -17.24 0.84
CA VAL A 154 -4.57 -16.31 1.83
C VAL A 154 -3.88 -15.15 1.12
N PHE A 155 -3.15 -15.40 0.03
CA PHE A 155 -2.52 -14.34 -0.76
C PHE A 155 -3.57 -13.39 -1.35
N ILE A 156 -4.65 -13.91 -1.93
CA ILE A 156 -5.72 -13.08 -2.48
C ILE A 156 -6.43 -12.29 -1.38
N PHE A 157 -6.69 -12.90 -0.24
CA PHE A 157 -7.26 -12.22 0.93
C PHE A 157 -6.34 -11.09 1.41
N TYR A 158 -5.03 -11.35 1.55
CA TYR A 158 -4.04 -10.34 1.91
C TYR A 158 -4.04 -9.16 0.93
N GLU A 159 -4.07 -9.43 -0.38
CA GLU A 159 -4.11 -8.39 -1.42
C GLU A 159 -5.39 -7.53 -1.35
N ILE A 160 -6.52 -8.12 -0.97
CA ILE A 160 -7.77 -7.37 -0.74
C ILE A 160 -7.60 -6.44 0.47
N ILE A 161 -7.10 -6.96 1.58
CA ILE A 161 -6.91 -6.17 2.81
C ILE A 161 -5.86 -5.08 2.61
N LEU A 162 -4.73 -5.38 1.94
CA LEU A 162 -3.70 -4.39 1.61
C LEU A 162 -4.27 -3.24 0.76
N SER A 163 -5.06 -3.58 -0.26
CA SER A 163 -5.70 -2.59 -1.13
C SER A 163 -6.73 -1.73 -0.38
N LEU A 164 -7.54 -2.36 0.47
CA LEU A 164 -8.50 -1.66 1.31
C LEU A 164 -7.81 -0.74 2.32
N SER A 165 -6.76 -1.22 2.97
CA SER A 165 -5.95 -0.42 3.89
C SER A 165 -5.33 0.78 3.17
N ALA A 166 -4.79 0.58 1.95
CA ALA A 166 -4.24 1.67 1.14
C ALA A 166 -5.30 2.73 0.80
N GLN A 167 -6.50 2.33 0.41
CA GLN A 167 -7.60 3.27 0.17
C GLN A 167 -8.01 4.02 1.44
N PHE A 168 -8.13 3.31 2.56
CA PHE A 168 -8.50 3.89 3.84
C PHE A 168 -7.49 4.94 4.33
N HIS A 169 -6.22 4.56 4.39
CA HIS A 169 -5.21 5.46 4.97
C HIS A 169 -4.81 6.63 4.05
N HIS A 170 -5.08 6.55 2.73
CA HIS A 170 -4.95 7.70 1.84
C HIS A 170 -6.18 8.61 1.86
N ALA A 171 -7.34 8.10 2.25
CA ALA A 171 -8.57 8.89 2.23
C ALA A 171 -8.42 10.18 3.05
N ASP A 172 -9.01 11.26 2.53
CA ASP A 172 -9.06 12.56 3.22
C ASP A 172 -10.15 12.55 4.30
N LEU A 173 -10.05 11.64 5.25
CA LEU A 173 -11.04 11.45 6.31
C LEU A 173 -10.56 11.99 7.65
N LYS A 174 -11.40 12.78 8.30
CA LYS A 174 -11.21 13.26 9.66
C LYS A 174 -11.85 12.30 10.64
N LEU A 175 -11.05 11.44 11.25
CA LEU A 175 -11.50 10.63 12.38
C LEU A 175 -11.50 11.46 13.68
N PRO A 176 -12.47 11.22 14.60
CA PRO A 176 -12.39 11.77 15.96
C PRO A 176 -11.06 11.37 16.61
N GLU A 177 -10.39 12.31 17.28
CA GLU A 177 -9.04 12.12 17.83
C GLU A 177 -8.92 10.91 18.76
N SER A 178 -9.97 10.65 19.57
CA SER A 178 -10.00 9.49 20.46
C SER A 178 -10.04 8.17 19.71
N ILE A 179 -10.78 8.12 18.60
CA ILE A 179 -10.91 6.94 17.73
C ILE A 179 -9.62 6.73 16.95
N ASP A 180 -9.08 7.77 16.30
CA ASP A 180 -7.82 7.71 15.56
C ASP A 180 -6.69 7.19 16.45
N ARG A 181 -6.55 7.74 17.65
CA ARG A 181 -5.52 7.33 18.62
C ARG A 181 -5.63 5.85 19.06
N GLN A 182 -6.82 5.27 19.10
CA GLN A 182 -6.98 3.86 19.45
C GLN A 182 -6.73 2.96 18.24
N ILE A 183 -7.30 3.30 17.10
CA ILE A 183 -7.15 2.51 15.87
C ILE A 183 -5.71 2.53 15.37
N SER A 184 -5.03 3.68 15.42
CA SER A 184 -3.64 3.82 14.94
C SER A 184 -2.61 3.02 15.74
N LYS A 185 -2.98 2.46 16.88
CA LYS A 185 -2.14 1.50 17.60
C LYS A 185 -2.07 0.13 16.94
N ILE A 186 -3.04 -0.19 16.08
CA ILE A 186 -3.20 -1.52 15.49
C ILE A 186 -3.06 -1.44 13.97
N ILE A 187 -3.77 -0.51 13.32
CA ILE A 187 -3.78 -0.34 11.87
C ILE A 187 -3.47 1.10 11.46
N VAL A 188 -2.96 1.23 10.24
CA VAL A 188 -2.62 2.53 9.65
C VAL A 188 -3.88 3.35 9.38
N THR A 189 -3.96 4.56 9.95
CA THR A 189 -5.07 5.51 9.78
C THR A 189 -4.74 6.62 8.79
N PRO A 190 -5.72 7.39 8.29
CA PRO A 190 -5.48 8.55 7.44
C PRO A 190 -4.51 9.57 8.07
N LYS A 191 -4.67 9.87 9.35
CA LYS A 191 -3.80 10.79 10.09
C LYS A 191 -2.37 10.25 10.21
N TYR A 192 -2.22 8.95 10.48
CA TYR A 192 -0.94 8.26 10.58
C TYR A 192 -0.15 8.32 9.26
N HIS A 193 -0.81 7.99 8.15
CA HIS A 193 -0.18 7.92 6.84
C HIS A 193 0.04 9.29 6.18
N THR A 194 -0.81 10.28 6.48
CA THR A 194 -0.60 11.67 6.04
C THR A 194 0.76 12.20 6.50
N ASN A 195 1.22 11.80 7.68
CA ASN A 195 2.54 12.15 8.18
C ASN A 195 3.67 11.66 7.27
N HIS A 196 3.53 10.45 6.74
CA HIS A 196 4.45 9.83 5.81
C HIS A 196 4.49 10.56 4.43
N HIS A 197 3.40 11.20 4.00
CA HIS A 197 3.33 11.95 2.75
C HIS A 197 3.77 13.41 2.83
N THR A 198 4.31 13.87 3.97
CA THR A 198 4.75 15.25 4.13
C THR A 198 6.05 15.56 3.37
N VAL A 199 6.26 16.85 3.07
CA VAL A 199 7.51 17.32 2.45
C VAL A 199 8.72 17.22 3.39
N ALA A 200 8.50 17.10 4.70
CA ALA A 200 9.56 16.95 5.69
C ALA A 200 10.19 15.56 5.56
N ILE A 201 11.49 15.51 5.20
CA ILE A 201 12.22 14.25 4.94
C ILE A 201 12.15 13.30 6.14
N GLU A 202 12.27 13.82 7.35
CA GLU A 202 12.25 13.03 8.58
C GLU A 202 10.90 12.36 8.85
N SER A 203 9.80 13.01 8.48
CA SER A 203 8.45 12.45 8.60
C SER A 203 8.11 11.53 7.41
N ARG A 204 8.57 11.89 6.20
CA ARG A 204 8.44 11.07 5.00
C ARG A 204 9.21 9.76 5.11
N ASN A 205 10.35 9.77 5.81
CA ASN A 205 11.15 8.56 6.08
C ASN A 205 10.79 7.90 7.41
N ALA A 206 9.51 7.90 7.76
CA ALA A 206 8.91 7.27 8.92
C ALA A 206 7.53 6.70 8.57
N ASN A 207 6.91 5.93 9.44
CA ASN A 207 5.56 5.40 9.28
C ASN A 207 5.37 4.57 7.99
N PHE A 208 6.20 3.54 7.83
CA PHE A 208 6.23 2.69 6.63
C PHE A 208 5.20 1.57 6.64
N ALA A 209 4.51 1.33 7.75
CA ALA A 209 3.48 0.30 7.83
C ALA A 209 2.37 0.52 6.78
N SER A 210 1.89 -0.59 6.20
CA SER A 210 0.81 -0.57 5.21
C SER A 210 -0.52 -1.05 5.80
N ILE A 211 -0.50 -2.05 6.70
CA ILE A 211 -1.69 -2.55 7.40
C ILE A 211 -1.49 -2.42 8.91
N LEU A 212 -0.57 -3.21 9.50
CA LEU A 212 -0.34 -3.26 10.94
C LEU A 212 0.77 -2.29 11.37
N THR A 213 0.45 -1.37 12.26
CA THR A 213 1.39 -0.36 12.78
C THR A 213 2.48 -0.94 13.69
N ILE A 214 2.34 -2.19 14.12
CA ILE A 214 3.30 -2.88 14.99
C ILE A 214 4.73 -2.83 14.44
N TRP A 215 4.89 -2.86 13.11
CA TRP A 215 6.21 -2.84 12.47
C TRP A 215 6.94 -1.52 12.69
N ASP A 216 6.24 -0.38 12.62
CA ASP A 216 6.85 0.93 12.90
C ASP A 216 7.26 1.06 14.38
N TYR A 217 6.54 0.41 15.30
CA TYR A 217 6.95 0.32 16.70
C TYR A 217 8.20 -0.55 16.87
N LEU A 218 8.20 -1.76 16.30
CA LEU A 218 9.28 -2.72 16.46
C LEU A 218 10.60 -2.26 15.81
N PHE A 219 10.51 -1.52 14.69
CA PHE A 219 11.67 -1.06 13.93
C PHE A 219 11.95 0.43 14.08
N PHE A 220 11.40 1.06 15.11
CA PHE A 220 11.67 2.44 15.52
C PHE A 220 11.47 3.46 14.39
N SER A 221 10.50 3.23 13.53
CA SER A 221 10.13 4.12 12.43
C SER A 221 8.82 4.87 12.68
N LEU A 222 8.21 4.73 13.86
CA LEU A 222 7.05 5.50 14.24
C LEU A 222 7.43 6.94 14.52
N LYS A 223 6.76 7.87 13.83
CA LYS A 223 6.88 9.32 14.09
C LYS A 223 5.51 9.97 14.09
N ALA A 224 5.19 10.70 15.15
CA ALA A 224 4.03 11.57 15.18
C ALA A 224 4.35 12.86 14.38
N ALA A 225 3.45 13.27 13.48
CA ALA A 225 3.62 14.53 12.79
C ALA A 225 3.25 15.71 13.70
N ASP A 226 4.03 16.76 13.62
CA ASP A 226 3.58 18.07 14.04
C ASP A 226 2.44 18.55 13.12
N ASN A 227 1.47 19.28 13.69
CA ASN A 227 0.34 19.85 12.95
C ASN A 227 0.77 20.80 11.83
N GLY A 228 1.95 21.43 11.96
CA GLY A 228 2.56 22.27 10.92
C GLY A 228 3.06 21.49 9.70
N GLU A 229 3.69 20.33 9.91
CA GLU A 229 4.24 19.48 8.85
C GLU A 229 3.15 18.86 7.97
N ARG A 230 1.99 18.52 8.53
CA ARG A 230 0.86 17.93 7.78
C ARG A 230 0.22 18.86 6.75
N ARG A 231 0.54 20.17 6.79
CA ARG A 231 0.01 21.13 5.83
C ARG A 231 0.68 21.03 4.45
N TYR A 232 1.90 20.52 4.39
CA TYR A 232 2.70 20.48 3.18
C TYR A 232 2.96 19.04 2.77
N LEU A 233 2.17 18.54 1.81
CA LEU A 233 2.33 17.22 1.24
C LEU A 233 3.17 17.27 -0.04
N GLY A 234 3.74 16.14 -0.42
CA GLY A 234 4.50 15.98 -1.64
C GLY A 234 6.01 15.90 -1.42
N VAL A 235 6.76 16.25 -2.45
CA VAL A 235 8.23 16.19 -2.49
C VAL A 235 8.80 17.56 -2.84
N LYS A 236 9.81 18.04 -2.10
CA LYS A 236 10.50 19.32 -2.40
C LYS A 236 11.17 19.29 -3.77
N GLU A 237 11.28 20.43 -4.44
CA GLU A 237 11.85 20.51 -5.79
C GLU A 237 13.27 19.96 -5.90
N ARG A 238 14.14 20.22 -4.92
CA ARG A 238 15.49 19.66 -4.87
C ARG A 238 15.53 18.13 -4.87
N ASP A 239 14.48 17.49 -4.33
CA ASP A 239 14.38 16.02 -4.25
C ASP A 239 13.77 15.43 -5.54
N LYS A 240 13.23 16.30 -6.44
CA LYS A 240 12.70 15.91 -7.75
C LYS A 240 13.81 15.61 -8.75
N GLN A 241 15.02 16.18 -8.57
CA GLN A 241 16.13 16.07 -9.51
C GLN A 241 16.74 14.66 -9.61
N PHE A 242 16.50 13.80 -8.64
CA PHE A 242 16.99 12.40 -8.62
C PHE A 242 16.06 11.39 -9.33
N GLY A 243 15.09 11.85 -10.10
CA GLY A 243 14.16 10.98 -10.82
C GLY A 243 14.11 11.31 -12.30
N PHE A 244 14.34 10.32 -13.14
CA PHE A 244 13.92 10.42 -14.53
C PHE A 244 12.42 10.71 -14.56
N ILE A 245 12.08 11.80 -15.22
CA ILE A 245 10.74 12.16 -15.62
C ILE A 245 10.17 11.00 -16.43
N ILE A 246 8.89 10.72 -16.21
CA ILE A 246 8.02 9.86 -17.00
C ILE A 246 8.35 9.91 -18.47
#